data_5a6c6ce1f2197905b94d9eefb85b89f0
#
_entry.id   5a6c6ce1f2197905b94d9eefb85b89f0
#
_cell.length_a   1.000
_cell.length_b   1.000
_cell.length_c   1.000
_cell.angle_alpha   90.00
_cell.angle_beta   90.00
_cell.angle_gamma   90.00
#
_symmetry.space_group_name_H-M   'P 1'
#
loop_
_entity.id
_entity.type
_entity.pdbx_description
1 polymer ?
#
loop_
_entity_poly.entity_id
_entity_poly.type
_entity_poly.pdbx_seq_one_letter_code
_entity_poly.pdbx_strand_id
1 'polypeptide(L)'
;MTTLLELKEKLIRFYGKNEIYVKPAIRFVLALFTFLVINNSIGYMKLVSKTPVAVILALVCSMLPVNGLIAIAALVVLADLYALSIEVCLVGLLMFAIIYFIYFRFSPKSGINAVLTPVCFKLHIPYAVPVGSGLLSEAYSVVSVACGTVIYFFIHGVSENASALSD
;
A
#
# COMPACT_ATOMS: atom_id res chain seq x y z
N MET A 1 21.71 20.50 19.96
CA MET A 1 20.26 20.20 20.06
C MET A 1 19.40 21.26 19.36
N THR A 2 19.84 22.49 19.22
CA THR A 2 19.15 23.62 18.55
C THR A 2 18.94 23.35 17.04
N THR A 3 19.92 22.84 16.33
CA THR A 3 19.85 22.60 14.88
C THR A 3 18.78 21.59 14.46
N LEU A 4 18.54 20.55 15.24
CA LEU A 4 17.46 19.57 14.99
C LEU A 4 16.07 20.17 15.21
N LEU A 5 15.93 21.04 16.20
CA LEU A 5 14.69 21.77 16.48
C LEU A 5 14.40 22.79 15.39
N GLU A 6 15.40 23.54 14.93
CA GLU A 6 15.28 24.49 13.82
C GLU A 6 14.94 23.78 12.50
N LEU A 7 15.52 22.61 12.25
CA LEU A 7 15.21 21.79 11.07
C LEU A 7 13.77 21.27 11.12
N LYS A 8 13.32 20.83 12.29
CA LYS A 8 11.93 20.41 12.53
C LYS A 8 10.97 21.59 12.31
N GLU A 9 11.25 22.76 12.85
CA GLU A 9 10.41 23.95 12.66
C GLU A 9 10.39 24.42 11.20
N LYS A 10 11.52 24.42 10.51
CA LYS A 10 11.57 24.71 9.07
C LYS A 10 10.76 23.72 8.24
N LEU A 11 10.86 22.42 8.54
CA LEU A 11 10.07 21.37 7.88
C LEU A 11 8.57 21.54 8.14
N ILE A 12 8.17 21.79 9.40
CA ILE A 12 6.76 22.01 9.75
C ILE A 12 6.22 23.27 9.07
N ARG A 13 6.99 24.34 9.04
CA ARG A 13 6.62 25.61 8.41
C ARG A 13 6.55 25.49 6.88
N PHE A 14 7.47 24.74 6.27
CA PHE A 14 7.45 24.43 4.83
C PHE A 14 6.26 23.53 4.46
N TYR A 15 5.98 22.52 5.30
CA TYR A 15 4.83 21.65 5.17
C TYR A 15 3.51 22.42 5.27
N GLY A 16 3.37 23.29 6.28
CA GLY A 16 2.16 24.10 6.47
C GLY A 16 1.92 25.13 5.35
N LYS A 17 2.99 25.72 4.80
CA LYS A 17 2.87 26.71 3.71
C LYS A 17 2.52 26.08 2.36
N ASN A 18 2.97 24.84 2.12
CA ASN A 18 2.79 24.13 0.84
C ASN A 18 1.98 22.84 1.00
N GLU A 19 1.10 22.78 1.99
CA GLU A 19 0.32 21.57 2.30
C GLU A 19 -0.46 21.03 1.09
N ILE A 20 -0.97 21.94 0.24
CA ILE A 20 -1.74 21.62 -0.97
C ILE A 20 -0.89 20.83 -1.99
N TYR A 21 0.42 21.10 -2.07
CA TYR A 21 1.32 20.43 -3.01
C TYR A 21 2.07 19.25 -2.38
N VAL A 22 2.42 19.37 -1.11
CA VAL A 22 3.21 18.36 -0.39
C VAL A 22 2.38 17.10 -0.12
N LYS A 23 1.11 17.23 0.25
CA LYS A 23 0.21 16.08 0.46
C LYS A 23 0.05 15.20 -0.78
N PRO A 24 -0.31 15.74 -1.97
CA PRO A 24 -0.40 14.91 -3.17
C PRO A 24 0.97 14.37 -3.62
N ALA A 25 2.08 15.11 -3.42
CA ALA A 25 3.40 14.61 -3.75
C ALA A 25 3.81 13.39 -2.91
N ILE A 26 3.59 13.42 -1.61
CA ILE A 26 3.84 12.26 -0.73
C ILE A 26 2.96 11.07 -1.13
N ARG A 27 1.68 11.31 -1.42
CA ARG A 27 0.77 10.27 -1.89
C ARG A 27 1.20 9.68 -3.23
N PHE A 28 1.68 10.51 -4.14
CA PHE A 28 2.21 10.06 -5.42
C PHE A 28 3.40 9.13 -5.25
N VAL A 29 4.39 9.53 -4.45
CA VAL A 29 5.57 8.71 -4.17
C VAL A 29 5.17 7.39 -3.53
N LEU A 30 4.28 7.43 -2.54
CA LEU A 30 3.78 6.24 -1.85
C LEU A 30 3.02 5.31 -2.80
N ALA A 31 2.13 5.86 -3.64
CA ALA A 31 1.41 5.12 -4.66
C ALA A 31 2.35 4.47 -5.68
N LEU A 32 3.32 5.23 -6.17
CA LEU A 32 4.29 4.76 -7.14
C LEU A 32 5.13 3.60 -6.57
N PHE A 33 5.61 3.73 -5.35
CA PHE A 33 6.30 2.63 -4.65
C PHE A 33 5.41 1.41 -4.50
N THR A 34 4.15 1.59 -4.11
CA THR A 34 3.19 0.49 -3.95
C THR A 34 2.96 -0.24 -5.26
N PHE A 35 2.72 0.48 -6.35
CA PHE A 35 2.50 -0.15 -7.66
C PHE A 35 3.76 -0.81 -8.21
N LEU A 36 4.94 -0.24 -7.99
CA LEU A 36 6.20 -0.90 -8.35
C LEU A 36 6.42 -2.19 -7.57
N VAL A 37 6.09 -2.21 -6.28
CA VAL A 37 6.19 -3.41 -5.44
C VAL A 37 5.19 -4.47 -5.91
N ILE A 38 3.94 -4.10 -6.19
CA ILE A 38 2.93 -5.03 -6.72
C ILE A 38 3.40 -5.61 -8.05
N ASN A 39 3.80 -4.76 -8.97
CA ASN A 39 4.27 -5.14 -10.30
C ASN A 39 5.48 -6.08 -10.27
N ASN A 40 6.41 -5.84 -9.35
CA ASN A 40 7.59 -6.69 -9.17
C ASN A 40 7.30 -7.99 -8.39
N SER A 41 6.14 -8.07 -7.72
CA SER A 41 5.77 -9.26 -6.94
C SER A 41 4.84 -10.20 -7.69
N ILE A 42 3.89 -9.68 -8.45
CA ILE A 42 2.87 -10.47 -9.14
C ILE A 42 2.97 -10.27 -10.65
N GLY A 43 2.85 -9.06 -11.18
CA GLY A 43 3.10 -8.65 -12.57
C GLY A 43 2.65 -9.58 -13.71
N TYR A 44 1.62 -10.43 -13.49
CA TYR A 44 1.17 -11.41 -14.47
C TYR A 44 0.38 -10.78 -15.62
N MET A 45 -0.30 -9.67 -15.36
CA MET A 45 -1.04 -8.94 -16.40
C MET A 45 -0.10 -8.01 -17.17
N LYS A 46 0.31 -8.39 -18.38
CA LYS A 46 1.23 -7.63 -19.25
C LYS A 46 0.83 -6.17 -19.50
N LEU A 47 -0.46 -5.84 -19.39
CA LEU A 47 -0.96 -4.47 -19.58
C LEU A 47 -0.69 -3.60 -18.35
N VAL A 48 -0.89 -4.12 -17.14
CA VAL A 48 -0.72 -3.40 -15.88
C VAL A 48 0.75 -3.41 -15.44
N SER A 49 1.49 -4.45 -15.81
CA SER A 49 2.92 -4.64 -15.51
C SER A 49 3.84 -3.61 -16.19
N LYS A 50 3.35 -2.84 -17.17
CA LYS A 50 4.16 -1.80 -17.81
C LYS A 50 4.38 -0.62 -16.87
N THR A 51 5.64 -0.22 -16.70
CA THR A 51 6.06 0.94 -15.89
C THR A 51 5.24 2.22 -16.16
N PRO A 52 4.91 2.60 -17.43
CA PRO A 52 4.12 3.80 -17.67
C PRO A 52 2.69 3.72 -17.12
N VAL A 53 2.09 2.53 -17.06
CA VAL A 53 0.76 2.33 -16.48
C VAL A 53 0.79 2.52 -14.96
N ALA A 54 1.83 2.00 -14.29
CA ALA A 54 2.04 2.22 -12.86
C ALA A 54 2.18 3.72 -12.53
N VAL A 55 2.87 4.49 -13.37
CA VAL A 55 3.01 5.95 -13.20
C VAL A 55 1.67 6.67 -13.37
N ILE A 56 0.89 6.31 -14.39
CA ILE A 56 -0.45 6.90 -14.64
C ILE A 56 -1.38 6.59 -13.44
N LEU A 57 -1.40 5.33 -12.98
CA LEU A 57 -2.18 4.93 -11.82
C LEU A 57 -1.75 5.67 -10.55
N ALA A 58 -0.43 5.82 -10.33
CA ALA A 58 0.10 6.59 -9.21
C ALA A 58 -0.33 8.07 -9.28
N LEU A 59 -0.38 8.64 -10.48
CA LEU A 59 -0.81 10.02 -10.70
C LEU A 59 -2.30 10.21 -10.37
N VAL A 60 -3.15 9.30 -10.81
CA VAL A 60 -4.57 9.28 -10.45
C VAL A 60 -4.75 9.12 -8.94
N CYS A 61 -4.02 8.19 -8.31
CA CYS A 61 -4.06 7.96 -6.87
C CYS A 61 -3.56 9.16 -6.04
N SER A 62 -2.69 10.00 -6.59
CA SER A 62 -2.20 11.21 -5.95
C SER A 62 -3.31 12.21 -5.61
N MET A 63 -4.34 12.27 -6.45
CA MET A 63 -5.49 13.16 -6.24
C MET A 63 -6.55 12.56 -5.32
N LEU A 64 -6.55 11.24 -5.14
CA LEU A 64 -7.51 10.54 -4.31
C LEU A 64 -7.10 10.52 -2.81
N PRO A 65 -8.07 10.37 -1.89
CA PRO A 65 -7.73 10.10 -0.49
C PRO A 65 -7.01 8.76 -0.35
N VAL A 66 -6.27 8.55 0.74
CA VAL A 66 -5.49 7.32 0.98
C VAL A 66 -6.36 6.05 0.89
N ASN A 67 -7.62 6.14 1.31
CA ASN A 67 -8.58 5.03 1.20
C ASN A 67 -8.87 4.67 -0.28
N GLY A 68 -8.89 5.65 -1.18
CA GLY A 68 -9.00 5.43 -2.62
C GLY A 68 -7.78 4.73 -3.20
N LEU A 69 -6.59 5.09 -2.72
CA LEU A 69 -5.34 4.41 -3.11
C LEU A 69 -5.39 2.92 -2.74
N ILE A 70 -5.87 2.58 -1.52
CA ILE A 70 -6.02 1.19 -1.08
C ILE A 70 -6.99 0.43 -2.00
N ALA A 71 -8.13 1.05 -2.35
CA ALA A 71 -9.12 0.43 -3.23
C ALA A 71 -8.54 0.17 -4.64
N ILE A 72 -7.83 1.13 -5.21
CA ILE A 72 -7.20 0.98 -6.53
C ILE A 72 -6.08 -0.07 -6.48
N ALA A 73 -5.25 -0.06 -5.44
CA ALA A 73 -4.21 -1.07 -5.26
C ALA A 73 -4.81 -2.49 -5.16
N ALA A 74 -5.89 -2.66 -4.41
CA ALA A 74 -6.61 -3.92 -4.33
C ALA A 74 -7.19 -4.36 -5.68
N LEU A 75 -7.76 -3.43 -6.46
CA LEU A 75 -8.26 -3.73 -7.81
C LEU A 75 -7.12 -4.16 -8.75
N VAL A 76 -5.97 -3.52 -8.70
CA VAL A 76 -4.79 -3.89 -9.50
C VAL A 76 -4.33 -5.29 -9.14
N VAL A 77 -4.21 -5.60 -7.85
CA VAL A 77 -3.85 -6.96 -7.39
C VAL A 77 -4.88 -7.99 -7.85
N LEU A 78 -6.18 -7.69 -7.75
CA LEU A 78 -7.23 -8.60 -8.23
C LEU A 78 -7.17 -8.81 -9.76
N ALA A 79 -6.84 -7.77 -10.53
CA ALA A 79 -6.65 -7.90 -11.98
C ALA A 79 -5.45 -8.79 -12.32
N ASP A 80 -4.35 -8.69 -11.59
CA ASP A 80 -3.19 -9.56 -11.73
C ASP A 80 -3.50 -11.01 -11.34
N LEU A 81 -4.27 -11.23 -10.26
CA LEU A 81 -4.72 -12.56 -9.83
C LEU A 81 -5.68 -13.18 -10.86
N TYR A 82 -6.54 -12.37 -11.47
CA TYR A 82 -7.43 -12.83 -12.54
C TYR A 82 -6.64 -13.28 -13.78
N ALA A 83 -5.56 -12.61 -14.09
CA ALA A 83 -4.68 -12.99 -15.20
C ALA A 83 -3.90 -14.28 -14.92
N LEU A 84 -3.72 -14.66 -13.66
CA LEU A 84 -3.08 -15.91 -13.24
C LEU A 84 -4.07 -17.07 -13.24
N SER A 85 -5.17 -16.96 -12.46
CA SER A 85 -6.21 -17.95 -12.34
C SER A 85 -7.50 -17.33 -11.80
N ILE A 86 -8.65 -17.75 -12.34
CA ILE A 86 -9.96 -17.30 -11.88
C ILE A 86 -10.26 -17.77 -10.45
N GLU A 87 -9.78 -18.95 -10.08
CA GLU A 87 -9.95 -19.51 -8.74
C GLU A 87 -9.21 -18.71 -7.68
N VAL A 88 -7.96 -18.37 -7.96
CA VAL A 88 -7.12 -17.54 -7.09
C VAL A 88 -7.69 -16.12 -6.96
N CYS A 89 -8.23 -15.58 -8.06
CA CYS A 89 -8.91 -14.29 -8.05
C CYS A 89 -10.14 -14.30 -7.14
N LEU A 90 -10.93 -15.37 -7.16
CA LEU A 90 -12.14 -15.49 -6.34
C LEU A 90 -11.78 -15.56 -4.85
N VAL A 91 -10.78 -16.36 -4.49
CA VAL A 91 -10.26 -16.43 -3.11
C VAL A 91 -9.70 -15.07 -2.67
N GLY A 92 -8.91 -14.43 -3.54
CA GLY A 92 -8.34 -13.11 -3.31
C GLY A 92 -9.42 -12.05 -3.10
N LEU A 93 -10.47 -12.04 -3.93
CA LEU A 93 -11.58 -11.11 -3.81
C LEU A 93 -12.29 -11.26 -2.46
N LEU A 94 -12.57 -12.50 -2.03
CA LEU A 94 -13.22 -12.79 -0.76
C LEU A 94 -12.35 -12.32 0.40
N MET A 95 -11.05 -12.60 0.35
CA MET A 95 -10.09 -12.18 1.37
C MET A 95 -9.97 -10.64 1.43
N PHE A 96 -9.84 -9.97 0.29
CA PHE A 96 -9.80 -8.50 0.24
C PHE A 96 -11.10 -7.87 0.73
N ALA A 97 -12.27 -8.46 0.44
CA ALA A 97 -13.54 -7.99 0.95
C ALA A 97 -13.59 -8.04 2.49
N ILE A 98 -13.17 -9.15 3.10
CA ILE A 98 -13.11 -9.30 4.56
C ILE A 98 -12.16 -8.26 5.16
N ILE A 99 -10.95 -8.14 4.61
CA ILE A 99 -9.95 -7.16 5.07
C ILE A 99 -10.49 -5.74 4.94
N TYR A 100 -11.16 -5.42 3.84
CA TYR A 100 -11.75 -4.10 3.60
C TYR A 100 -12.82 -3.77 4.65
N PHE A 101 -13.71 -4.71 4.97
CA PHE A 101 -14.71 -4.54 6.02
C PHE A 101 -14.08 -4.32 7.40
N ILE A 102 -13.07 -5.12 7.76
CA ILE A 102 -12.35 -4.99 9.03
C ILE A 102 -11.64 -3.63 9.09
N TYR A 103 -10.94 -3.27 8.03
CA TYR A 103 -10.20 -2.01 7.93
C TYR A 103 -11.13 -0.79 8.09
N PHE A 104 -12.23 -0.75 7.33
CA PHE A 104 -13.20 0.36 7.41
C PHE A 104 -13.89 0.45 8.76
N ARG A 105 -14.14 -0.68 9.41
CA ARG A 105 -14.78 -0.72 10.71
C ARG A 105 -13.88 -0.21 11.83
N PHE A 106 -12.61 -0.55 11.81
CA PHE A 106 -11.71 -0.32 12.95
C PHE A 106 -10.69 0.78 12.72
N SER A 107 -10.24 1.03 11.50
CA SER A 107 -9.07 1.90 11.27
C SER A 107 -9.11 2.74 9.98
N PRO A 108 -10.21 3.48 9.70
CA PRO A 108 -10.35 4.22 8.44
C PRO A 108 -9.36 5.39 8.30
N LYS A 109 -8.78 5.87 9.40
CA LYS A 109 -7.82 6.98 9.43
C LYS A 109 -6.36 6.56 9.22
N SER A 110 -6.04 5.28 9.40
CA SER A 110 -4.67 4.77 9.39
C SER A 110 -4.28 4.05 8.08
N GLY A 111 -4.88 4.45 6.97
CA GLY A 111 -4.68 3.84 5.65
C GLY A 111 -3.23 3.83 5.17
N ILE A 112 -2.46 4.84 5.54
CA ILE A 112 -1.03 4.92 5.21
C ILE A 112 -0.29 3.69 5.74
N ASN A 113 -0.59 3.25 6.97
CA ASN A 113 0.06 2.10 7.59
C ASN A 113 -0.27 0.79 6.85
N ALA A 114 -1.52 0.63 6.38
CA ALA A 114 -1.94 -0.55 5.63
C ALA A 114 -1.18 -0.69 4.29
N VAL A 115 -0.91 0.43 3.62
CA VAL A 115 -0.16 0.45 2.36
C VAL A 115 1.35 0.35 2.60
N LEU A 116 1.86 1.02 3.64
CA LEU A 116 3.29 1.05 3.95
C LEU A 116 3.79 -0.32 4.43
N THR A 117 2.93 -1.10 5.12
CA THR A 117 3.31 -2.42 5.66
C THR A 117 3.82 -3.37 4.57
N PRO A 118 3.07 -3.70 3.49
CA PRO A 118 3.57 -4.61 2.46
C PRO A 118 4.80 -4.06 1.73
N VAL A 119 4.91 -2.73 1.58
CA VAL A 119 6.09 -2.10 0.99
C VAL A 119 7.34 -2.31 1.87
N CYS A 120 7.24 -2.11 3.18
CA CYS A 120 8.35 -2.32 4.11
C CYS A 120 8.75 -3.80 4.23
N PHE A 121 7.80 -4.72 4.15
CA PHE A 121 8.10 -6.16 4.08
C PHE A 121 8.93 -6.50 2.85
N LYS A 122 8.59 -5.95 1.68
CA LYS A 122 9.35 -6.14 0.44
C LYS A 122 10.76 -5.52 0.49
N LEU A 123 10.91 -4.43 1.23
CA LEU A 123 12.21 -3.77 1.46
C LEU A 123 13.06 -4.45 2.55
N HIS A 124 12.63 -5.61 3.08
CA HIS A 124 13.29 -6.35 4.16
C HIS A 124 13.41 -5.57 5.48
N ILE A 125 12.52 -4.60 5.72
CA ILE A 125 12.43 -3.81 6.95
C ILE A 125 11.03 -3.98 7.59
N PRO A 126 10.62 -5.23 7.95
CA PRO A 126 9.25 -5.51 8.39
C PRO A 126 8.87 -4.80 9.69
N TYR A 127 9.84 -4.54 10.54
CA TYR A 127 9.60 -3.95 11.88
C TYR A 127 9.41 -2.43 11.87
N ALA A 128 9.75 -1.75 10.79
CA ALA A 128 9.68 -0.29 10.72
C ALA A 128 8.25 0.24 10.90
N VAL A 129 7.26 -0.41 10.30
CA VAL A 129 5.86 0.03 10.39
C VAL A 129 5.24 -0.28 11.76
N PRO A 130 5.34 -1.52 12.31
CA PRO A 130 4.81 -1.80 13.64
C PRO A 130 5.41 -0.90 14.73
N VAL A 131 6.73 -0.72 14.71
CA VAL A 131 7.42 0.13 15.69
C VAL A 131 7.06 1.61 15.49
N GLY A 132 7.10 2.11 14.26
CA GLY A 132 6.74 3.48 13.94
C GLY A 132 5.29 3.80 14.27
N SER A 133 4.37 2.90 13.94
CA SER A 133 2.95 3.07 14.24
C SER A 133 2.64 2.95 15.72
N GLY A 134 3.34 2.07 16.45
CA GLY A 134 3.20 1.93 17.90
C GLY A 134 3.66 3.17 18.68
N LEU A 135 4.67 3.88 18.16
CA LEU A 135 5.20 5.10 18.78
C LEU A 135 4.42 6.37 18.41
N LEU A 136 3.87 6.43 17.19
CA LEU A 136 3.31 7.66 16.62
C LEU A 136 1.79 7.65 16.51
N SER A 137 1.15 6.50 16.57
CA SER A 137 -0.27 6.34 16.27
C SER A 137 -1.03 5.70 17.43
N GLU A 138 -2.35 5.89 17.41
CA GLU A 138 -3.27 5.25 18.35
C GLU A 138 -3.34 3.73 18.18
N ALA A 139 -3.85 3.02 19.18
CA ALA A 139 -3.99 1.56 19.21
C ALA A 139 -4.70 0.96 17.97
N TYR A 140 -5.56 1.73 17.32
CA TYR A 140 -6.26 1.31 16.08
C TYR A 140 -5.33 1.09 14.88
N SER A 141 -4.11 1.63 14.89
CA SER A 141 -3.14 1.44 13.82
C SER A 141 -2.65 -0.01 13.72
N VAL A 142 -2.71 -0.77 14.80
CA VAL A 142 -2.36 -2.20 14.84
C VAL A 142 -3.21 -2.99 13.84
N VAL A 143 -4.51 -2.68 13.72
CA VAL A 143 -5.42 -3.34 12.77
C VAL A 143 -4.98 -3.08 11.33
N SER A 144 -4.59 -1.84 11.00
CA SER A 144 -4.09 -1.50 9.66
C SER A 144 -2.80 -2.25 9.32
N VAL A 145 -1.89 -2.36 10.27
CA VAL A 145 -0.62 -3.11 10.11
C VAL A 145 -0.90 -4.59 9.93
N ALA A 146 -1.81 -5.17 10.74
CA ALA A 146 -2.20 -6.57 10.61
C ALA A 146 -2.82 -6.86 9.23
N CYS A 147 -3.74 -6.00 8.77
CA CYS A 147 -4.31 -6.11 7.43
C CYS A 147 -3.23 -6.08 6.33
N GLY A 148 -2.30 -5.13 6.40
CA GLY A 148 -1.19 -5.02 5.45
C GLY A 148 -0.26 -6.25 5.47
N THR A 149 -0.02 -6.84 6.64
CA THR A 149 0.78 -8.06 6.80
C THR A 149 0.09 -9.25 6.14
N VAL A 150 -1.21 -9.43 6.37
CA VAL A 150 -1.99 -10.53 5.74
C VAL A 150 -1.97 -10.39 4.22
N ILE A 151 -2.15 -9.18 3.70
CA ILE A 151 -2.08 -8.90 2.25
C ILE A 151 -0.70 -9.29 1.70
N TYR A 152 0.38 -8.91 2.38
CA TYR A 152 1.73 -9.23 1.94
C TYR A 152 1.96 -10.74 1.86
N PHE A 153 1.62 -11.50 2.91
CA PHE A 153 1.81 -12.95 2.93
C PHE A 153 0.94 -13.68 1.91
N PHE A 154 -0.27 -13.18 1.67
CA PHE A 154 -1.13 -13.72 0.61
C PHE A 154 -0.49 -13.52 -0.77
N ILE A 155 -0.07 -12.31 -1.09
CA ILE A 155 0.59 -11.98 -2.35
C ILE A 155 1.87 -12.81 -2.53
N HIS A 156 2.65 -12.95 -1.47
CA HIS A 156 3.90 -13.71 -1.50
C HIS A 156 3.63 -15.20 -1.72
N GLY A 157 2.65 -15.77 -1.02
CA GLY A 157 2.25 -17.17 -1.19
C GLY A 157 1.72 -17.48 -2.60
N VAL A 158 0.94 -16.58 -3.19
CA VAL A 158 0.49 -16.70 -4.58
C VAL A 158 1.69 -16.61 -5.55
N SER A 159 2.62 -15.69 -5.31
CA SER A 159 3.80 -15.52 -6.16
C SER A 159 4.73 -16.73 -6.13
N GLU A 160 4.90 -17.37 -4.96
CA GLU A 160 5.74 -18.58 -4.83
C GLU A 160 5.11 -19.81 -5.50
N ASN A 161 3.79 -19.92 -5.49
CA ASN A 161 3.06 -21.04 -6.03
C ASN A 161 2.45 -20.76 -7.42
N ALA A 162 2.85 -19.68 -8.07
CA ALA A 162 2.27 -19.23 -9.34
C ALA A 162 2.33 -20.29 -10.45
N SER A 163 3.42 -21.05 -10.53
CA SER A 163 3.56 -22.14 -11.52
C SER A 163 2.59 -23.28 -11.31
N ALA A 164 2.23 -23.59 -10.06
CA ALA A 164 1.26 -24.61 -9.71
C ALA A 164 -0.19 -24.13 -9.83
N LEU A 165 -0.42 -22.81 -9.85
CA LEU A 165 -1.73 -22.19 -9.92
C LEU A 165 -2.13 -21.79 -11.35
N SER A 166 -1.19 -21.86 -12.29
CA SER A 166 -1.41 -21.52 -13.71
C SER A 166 -1.75 -22.73 -14.59
N ASP A 167 -1.67 -23.93 -14.06
CA ASP A 167 -2.08 -25.19 -14.69
C ASP A 167 -3.57 -25.47 -14.37
#